data_bd9912d66abdd062ab1751c45b958136
#
_entry.id   bd9912d66abdd062ab1751c45b958136
#
_cell.length_a   1.000
_cell.length_b   1.000
_cell.length_c   1.000
_cell.angle_alpha   90.00
_cell.angle_beta   90.00
_cell.angle_gamma   90.00
#
_symmetry.space_group_name_H-M   'P 1'
#
loop_
_entity.id
_entity.type
_entity.pdbx_description
1 polymer ?
#
loop_
_entity_poly.entity_id
_entity_poly.type
_entity_poly.pdbx_seq_one_letter_code
_entity_poly.pdbx_strand_id
1 'polypeptide(L)'
;VRRQRQMCIRDRYTMAKNGAEREDKMAAEALVNRAKGAVAEVESYIKETYLIAPAAGEVSEIFPKVGELVGTGAPIMNIAELNDMWVTFNVREDLLKNLTMGAEFEAVVPALDNKTVRLKVYYLKDLGTYAAWKATKTTGQFDLKTFEVKASPMEKVENLRPGMSVIINK
;
A
#
# COMPACT_ATOMS: atom_id res chain seq x y z
N VAL A 1 -55.80 12.57 -47.71
CA VAL A 1 -56.57 12.54 -46.44
C VAL A 1 -56.84 11.09 -45.98
N ARG A 2 -57.31 10.16 -46.79
CA ARG A 2 -57.64 8.77 -46.38
C ARG A 2 -56.36 7.97 -45.97
N ARG A 3 -55.28 8.08 -46.73
CA ARG A 3 -53.97 7.42 -46.42
C ARG A 3 -53.34 7.95 -45.09
N GLN A 4 -53.43 9.24 -44.86
CA GLN A 4 -52.90 9.84 -43.61
C GLN A 4 -53.71 9.34 -42.40
N ARG A 5 -55.03 9.24 -42.48
CA ARG A 5 -55.85 8.73 -41.40
C ARG A 5 -55.60 7.25 -41.09
N GLN A 6 -55.32 6.42 -42.10
CA GLN A 6 -54.96 5.01 -41.92
C GLN A 6 -53.58 4.88 -41.26
N MET A 7 -52.64 5.73 -41.62
CA MET A 7 -51.28 5.77 -41.04
C MET A 7 -51.32 6.11 -39.54
N CYS A 8 -52.07 7.18 -39.16
CA CYS A 8 -52.24 7.53 -37.74
C CYS A 8 -52.95 6.47 -36.90
N ILE A 9 -53.93 5.76 -37.48
CA ILE A 9 -54.62 4.66 -36.77
C ILE A 9 -53.66 3.48 -36.55
N ARG A 10 -52.84 3.15 -37.55
CA ARG A 10 -51.87 2.08 -37.48
C ARG A 10 -50.78 2.38 -36.45
N ASP A 11 -50.30 3.62 -36.40
CA ASP A 11 -49.30 4.05 -35.44
C ASP A 11 -49.84 3.98 -34.01
N ARG A 12 -51.04 4.49 -33.77
CA ARG A 12 -51.70 4.37 -32.45
C ARG A 12 -51.97 2.94 -32.04
N TYR A 13 -52.35 2.06 -32.98
CA TYR A 13 -52.50 0.63 -32.69
C TYR A 13 -51.15 -0.02 -32.33
N THR A 14 -50.08 0.36 -33.04
CA THR A 14 -48.74 -0.16 -32.78
C THR A 14 -48.24 0.31 -31.41
N MET A 15 -48.46 1.58 -31.06
CA MET A 15 -48.15 2.12 -29.73
C MET A 15 -48.93 1.41 -28.63
N ALA A 16 -50.25 1.21 -28.82
CA ALA A 16 -51.09 0.50 -27.84
C ALA A 16 -50.65 -0.97 -27.65
N LYS A 17 -50.23 -1.63 -28.74
CA LYS A 17 -49.74 -3.02 -28.71
C LYS A 17 -48.39 -3.20 -28.10
N ASN A 18 -47.46 -2.31 -28.38
CA ASN A 18 -46.03 -2.41 -27.95
C ASN A 18 -45.78 -1.73 -26.61
N GLY A 19 -46.75 -1.01 -26.07
CA GLY A 19 -46.57 -0.17 -24.87
C GLY A 19 -45.79 1.11 -25.15
N ALA A 20 -45.09 1.62 -24.16
CA ALA A 20 -44.27 2.83 -24.26
C ALA A 20 -43.23 2.72 -25.38
N GLU A 21 -42.88 3.85 -25.98
CA GLU A 21 -41.86 3.92 -27.01
C GLU A 21 -40.50 3.44 -26.45
N ARG A 22 -39.61 2.99 -27.33
CA ARG A 22 -38.31 2.46 -26.96
C ARG A 22 -37.50 3.51 -26.17
N GLU A 23 -37.60 4.76 -26.60
CA GLU A 23 -36.94 5.92 -26.02
C GLU A 23 -37.46 6.17 -24.59
N ASP A 24 -38.75 6.09 -24.35
CA ASP A 24 -39.35 6.24 -23.02
C ASP A 24 -38.91 5.13 -22.07
N LYS A 25 -38.82 3.90 -22.56
CA LYS A 25 -38.29 2.77 -21.76
C LYS A 25 -36.83 2.97 -21.41
N MET A 26 -36.02 3.41 -22.37
CA MET A 26 -34.60 3.70 -22.11
C MET A 26 -34.42 4.88 -21.14
N ALA A 27 -35.24 5.91 -21.24
CA ALA A 27 -35.22 7.04 -20.31
C ALA A 27 -35.62 6.60 -18.89
N ALA A 28 -36.66 5.79 -18.75
CA ALA A 28 -37.06 5.23 -17.46
C ALA A 28 -35.97 4.30 -16.86
N GLU A 29 -35.33 3.47 -17.68
CA GLU A 29 -34.24 2.61 -17.27
C GLU A 29 -33.00 3.43 -16.82
N ALA A 30 -32.68 4.52 -17.53
CA ALA A 30 -31.62 5.43 -17.14
C ALA A 30 -31.91 6.10 -15.79
N LEU A 31 -33.15 6.47 -15.49
CA LEU A 31 -33.54 7.01 -14.18
C LEU A 31 -33.38 5.97 -13.06
N VAL A 32 -33.78 4.73 -13.32
CA VAL A 32 -33.61 3.62 -12.38
C VAL A 32 -32.11 3.38 -12.12
N ASN A 33 -31.30 3.37 -13.17
CA ASN A 33 -29.85 3.17 -13.02
C ASN A 33 -29.19 4.32 -12.26
N ARG A 34 -29.62 5.56 -12.48
CA ARG A 34 -29.19 6.72 -11.70
C ARG A 34 -29.54 6.57 -10.21
N ALA A 35 -30.77 6.15 -9.91
CA ALA A 35 -31.20 5.93 -8.53
C ALA A 35 -30.39 4.81 -7.85
N LYS A 36 -30.16 3.69 -8.58
CA LYS A 36 -29.28 2.61 -8.09
C LYS A 36 -27.85 3.10 -7.82
N GLY A 37 -27.29 3.96 -8.68
CA GLY A 37 -26.00 4.57 -8.48
C GLY A 37 -25.95 5.41 -7.20
N ALA A 38 -26.96 6.23 -6.94
CA ALA A 38 -27.04 7.02 -5.70
C ALA A 38 -27.13 6.14 -4.44
N VAL A 39 -27.88 5.03 -4.51
CA VAL A 39 -27.95 4.07 -3.40
C VAL A 39 -26.58 3.42 -3.17
N ALA A 40 -25.90 2.97 -4.24
CA ALA A 40 -24.57 2.35 -4.14
C ALA A 40 -23.52 3.31 -3.57
N GLU A 41 -23.61 4.60 -3.88
CA GLU A 41 -22.75 5.64 -3.31
C GLU A 41 -22.93 5.72 -1.78
N VAL A 42 -24.17 5.81 -1.29
CA VAL A 42 -24.46 5.86 0.15
C VAL A 42 -24.07 4.57 0.85
N GLU A 43 -24.30 3.41 0.23
CA GLU A 43 -23.86 2.12 0.76
C GLU A 43 -22.32 2.06 0.91
N SER A 44 -21.58 2.68 -0.03
CA SER A 44 -20.11 2.78 0.08
C SER A 44 -19.71 3.58 1.30
N TYR A 45 -20.32 4.74 1.56
CA TYR A 45 -20.06 5.52 2.76
C TYR A 45 -20.39 4.76 4.05
N ILE A 46 -21.48 4.00 4.07
CA ILE A 46 -21.84 3.17 5.24
C ILE A 46 -20.79 2.08 5.48
N LYS A 47 -20.21 1.48 4.44
CA LYS A 47 -19.14 0.49 4.60
C LYS A 47 -17.89 1.09 5.22
N GLU A 48 -17.58 2.35 4.93
CA GLU A 48 -16.41 3.04 5.50
C GLU A 48 -16.56 3.35 7.01
N THR A 49 -17.79 3.25 7.56
CA THR A 49 -17.98 3.39 9.03
C THR A 49 -17.37 2.24 9.82
N TYR A 50 -17.06 1.12 9.16
CA TYR A 50 -16.40 -0.03 9.75
C TYR A 50 -15.02 -0.19 9.12
N LEU A 51 -13.99 0.14 9.88
CA LEU A 51 -12.62 -0.02 9.42
C LEU A 51 -12.20 -1.50 9.50
N ILE A 52 -11.86 -2.06 8.35
CA ILE A 52 -11.39 -3.44 8.23
C ILE A 52 -9.90 -3.41 7.92
N ALA A 53 -9.12 -4.25 8.61
CA ALA A 53 -7.69 -4.39 8.35
C ALA A 53 -7.46 -4.91 6.92
N PRO A 54 -6.66 -4.21 6.09
CA PRO A 54 -6.40 -4.62 4.71
C PRO A 54 -5.44 -5.82 4.61
N ALA A 55 -4.64 -6.06 5.66
CA ALA A 55 -3.67 -7.14 5.73
C ALA A 55 -3.64 -7.76 7.13
N ALA A 56 -3.14 -9.00 7.20
CA ALA A 56 -2.89 -9.66 8.48
C ALA A 56 -1.63 -9.07 9.12
N GLY A 57 -1.73 -8.63 10.37
CA GLY A 57 -0.62 -8.00 11.06
C GLY A 57 -0.94 -7.67 12.51
N GLU A 58 -0.03 -7.00 13.17
CA GLU A 58 -0.20 -6.48 14.53
C GLU A 58 -0.43 -4.97 14.46
N VAL A 59 -1.41 -4.46 15.20
CA VAL A 59 -1.63 -3.02 15.30
C VAL A 59 -0.48 -2.43 16.12
N SER A 60 0.37 -1.63 15.47
CA SER A 60 1.53 -1.01 16.11
C SER A 60 1.21 0.33 16.74
N GLU A 61 0.26 1.07 16.17
CA GLU A 61 -0.11 2.40 16.67
C GLU A 61 -1.54 2.74 16.26
N ILE A 62 -2.26 3.42 17.14
CA ILE A 62 -3.59 3.99 16.88
C ILE A 62 -3.47 5.50 17.11
N PHE A 63 -3.74 6.30 16.09
CA PHE A 63 -3.55 7.75 16.14
C PHE A 63 -4.69 8.51 16.85
N PRO A 64 -5.97 8.35 16.42
CA PRO A 64 -7.06 9.11 17.00
C PRO A 64 -7.54 8.51 18.32
N LYS A 65 -8.01 9.39 19.20
CA LYS A 65 -8.70 9.01 20.43
C LYS A 65 -10.21 8.97 20.22
N VAL A 66 -10.90 8.20 21.04
CA VAL A 66 -12.36 8.15 20.99
C VAL A 66 -12.94 9.54 21.22
N GLY A 67 -13.82 9.98 20.33
CA GLY A 67 -14.42 11.33 20.34
C GLY A 67 -13.64 12.38 19.53
N GLU A 68 -12.50 12.04 18.96
CA GLU A 68 -11.72 12.93 18.11
C GLU A 68 -12.24 12.92 16.67
N LEU A 69 -12.28 14.10 16.04
CA LEU A 69 -12.69 14.24 14.65
C LEU A 69 -11.53 13.87 13.73
N VAL A 70 -11.75 12.88 12.87
CA VAL A 70 -10.77 12.40 11.90
C VAL A 70 -11.12 12.94 10.51
N GLY A 71 -10.19 13.65 9.87
CA GLY A 71 -10.37 14.18 8.52
C GLY A 71 -10.21 13.08 7.45
N THR A 72 -10.77 13.33 6.27
CA THR A 72 -10.63 12.42 5.12
C THR A 72 -9.14 12.23 4.76
N GLY A 73 -8.70 10.98 4.65
CA GLY A 73 -7.32 10.63 4.33
C GLY A 73 -6.35 10.68 5.52
N ALA A 74 -6.81 11.00 6.72
CA ALA A 74 -5.96 10.92 7.91
C ALA A 74 -5.71 9.44 8.30
N PRO A 75 -4.48 9.10 8.71
CA PRO A 75 -4.18 7.75 9.16
C PRO A 75 -4.90 7.47 10.48
N ILE A 76 -5.53 6.29 10.59
CA ILE A 76 -6.23 5.87 11.80
C ILE A 76 -5.37 4.94 12.61
N MET A 77 -4.69 3.99 11.97
CA MET A 77 -3.79 3.05 12.64
C MET A 77 -2.69 2.55 11.70
N ASN A 78 -1.59 2.13 12.29
CA ASN A 78 -0.53 1.41 11.60
C ASN A 78 -0.64 -0.10 11.90
N ILE A 79 -0.57 -0.91 10.84
CA ILE A 79 -0.51 -2.37 10.94
C ILE A 79 0.88 -2.81 10.49
N ALA A 80 1.60 -3.50 11.35
CA ALA A 80 2.91 -4.06 11.06
C ALA A 80 2.77 -5.51 10.60
N GLU A 81 3.24 -5.80 9.38
CA GLU A 81 3.30 -7.16 8.85
C GLU A 81 4.59 -7.82 9.33
N LEU A 82 4.53 -8.57 10.42
CA LEU A 82 5.70 -9.20 11.05
C LEU A 82 6.28 -10.39 10.24
N ASN A 83 5.58 -10.82 9.18
CA ASN A 83 6.07 -11.90 8.32
C ASN A 83 6.94 -11.40 7.15
N ASP A 84 6.88 -10.11 6.83
CA ASP A 84 7.65 -9.48 5.75
C ASP A 84 8.57 -8.40 6.33
N MET A 85 9.52 -8.83 7.13
CA MET A 85 10.47 -7.93 7.78
C MET A 85 11.78 -7.86 7.02
N TRP A 86 12.39 -6.68 7.05
CA TRP A 86 13.73 -6.46 6.51
C TRP A 86 14.57 -5.67 7.49
N VAL A 87 15.88 -5.77 7.32
CA VAL A 87 16.87 -5.00 8.07
C VAL A 87 17.55 -4.03 7.10
N THR A 88 17.69 -2.79 7.52
CA THR A 88 18.41 -1.76 6.76
C THR A 88 19.76 -1.50 7.41
N PHE A 89 20.83 -1.63 6.64
CA PHE A 89 22.19 -1.31 7.05
C PHE A 89 22.71 -0.13 6.23
N ASN A 90 23.33 0.82 6.90
CA ASN A 90 24.10 1.88 6.25
C ASN A 90 25.59 1.50 6.28
N VAL A 91 26.07 1.04 5.14
CA VAL A 91 27.40 0.42 5.02
C VAL A 91 28.32 1.33 4.23
N ARG A 92 29.52 1.56 4.73
CA ARG A 92 30.56 2.29 4.03
C ARG A 92 31.10 1.49 2.84
N GLU A 93 31.50 2.17 1.77
CA GLU A 93 31.97 1.58 0.51
C GLU A 93 33.06 0.52 0.68
N ASP A 94 34.01 0.74 1.60
CA ASP A 94 35.12 -0.19 1.89
C ASP A 94 34.63 -1.54 2.49
N LEU A 95 33.45 -1.57 3.08
CA LEU A 95 32.85 -2.77 3.69
C LEU A 95 31.87 -3.50 2.76
N LEU A 96 31.58 -2.94 1.59
CA LEU A 96 30.63 -3.52 0.63
C LEU A 96 31.13 -4.80 -0.05
N LYS A 97 32.40 -5.10 0.00
CA LYS A 97 33.04 -6.22 -0.74
C LYS A 97 32.29 -7.55 -0.59
N ASN A 98 31.71 -7.80 0.58
CA ASN A 98 31.00 -9.04 0.91
C ASN A 98 29.47 -8.90 0.92
N LEU A 99 28.94 -7.70 0.66
CA LEU A 99 27.50 -7.40 0.73
C LEU A 99 26.92 -7.07 -0.67
N THR A 100 27.18 -7.95 -1.63
CA THR A 100 26.62 -7.83 -2.99
C THR A 100 25.16 -8.29 -3.04
N MET A 101 24.47 -7.95 -4.13
CA MET A 101 23.10 -8.42 -4.36
C MET A 101 23.04 -9.95 -4.29
N GLY A 102 22.12 -10.46 -3.46
CA GLY A 102 21.95 -11.91 -3.24
C GLY A 102 22.94 -12.53 -2.26
N ALA A 103 23.88 -11.78 -1.72
CA ALA A 103 24.82 -12.27 -0.71
C ALA A 103 24.08 -12.67 0.58
N GLU A 104 24.53 -13.75 1.18
CA GLU A 104 24.03 -14.26 2.44
C GLU A 104 25.08 -14.05 3.53
N PHE A 105 24.64 -13.56 4.68
CA PHE A 105 25.52 -13.31 5.81
C PHE A 105 24.79 -13.50 7.14
N GLU A 106 25.55 -13.63 8.19
CA GLU A 106 25.03 -13.77 9.55
C GLU A 106 25.10 -12.42 10.29
N ALA A 107 24.04 -12.16 11.02
CA ALA A 107 23.92 -10.99 11.88
C ALA A 107 23.34 -11.38 13.24
N VAL A 108 23.62 -10.60 14.24
CA VAL A 108 23.20 -10.85 15.62
C VAL A 108 22.16 -9.83 16.01
N VAL A 109 21.11 -10.29 16.68
CA VAL A 109 20.04 -9.46 17.24
C VAL A 109 20.22 -9.41 18.76
N PRO A 110 20.78 -8.32 19.32
CA PRO A 110 21.03 -8.24 20.78
C PRO A 110 19.74 -8.34 21.63
N ALA A 111 18.65 -7.78 21.12
CA ALA A 111 17.36 -7.81 21.80
C ALA A 111 16.74 -9.23 21.93
N LEU A 112 17.27 -10.22 21.22
CA LEU A 112 16.85 -11.62 21.25
C LEU A 112 18.00 -12.51 21.80
N ASP A 113 18.59 -12.13 22.93
CA ASP A 113 19.70 -12.85 23.59
C ASP A 113 20.87 -13.14 22.67
N ASN A 114 21.23 -12.17 21.80
CA ASN A 114 22.28 -12.31 20.79
C ASN A 114 22.02 -13.45 19.78
N LYS A 115 20.76 -13.70 19.46
CA LYS A 115 20.39 -14.71 18.45
C LYS A 115 20.99 -14.36 17.12
N THR A 116 21.67 -15.35 16.51
CA THR A 116 22.20 -15.23 15.14
C THR A 116 21.09 -15.46 14.13
N VAL A 117 20.99 -14.60 13.14
CA VAL A 117 20.00 -14.65 12.06
C VAL A 117 20.73 -14.61 10.73
N ARG A 118 20.36 -15.50 9.81
CA ARG A 118 20.85 -15.47 8.44
C ARG A 118 20.02 -14.52 7.62
N LEU A 119 20.68 -13.58 6.96
CA LEU A 119 20.10 -12.53 6.15
C LEU A 119 20.58 -12.66 4.70
N LYS A 120 19.68 -12.30 3.76
CA LYS A 120 19.98 -12.25 2.33
C LYS A 120 19.77 -10.84 1.80
N VAL A 121 20.78 -10.29 1.13
CA VAL A 121 20.70 -8.96 0.51
C VAL A 121 19.77 -9.00 -0.71
N TYR A 122 18.77 -8.14 -0.72
CA TYR A 122 17.86 -7.98 -1.87
C TYR A 122 17.83 -6.57 -2.45
N TYR A 123 18.43 -5.60 -1.75
CA TYR A 123 18.43 -4.21 -2.22
C TYR A 123 19.75 -3.53 -1.82
N LEU A 124 20.30 -2.76 -2.76
CA LEU A 124 21.52 -2.00 -2.57
C LEU A 124 21.39 -0.68 -3.33
N LYS A 125 21.57 0.43 -2.63
CA LYS A 125 21.50 1.78 -3.18
C LYS A 125 22.57 2.68 -2.60
N ASP A 126 23.18 3.51 -3.44
CA ASP A 126 24.04 4.59 -2.95
C ASP A 126 23.16 5.70 -2.31
N LEU A 127 23.55 6.16 -1.14
CA LEU A 127 22.82 7.21 -0.42
C LEU A 127 23.17 8.62 -0.91
N GLY A 128 23.94 8.77 -1.98
CA GLY A 128 24.35 10.04 -2.51
C GLY A 128 25.00 10.97 -1.47
N THR A 129 25.24 12.21 -1.83
CA THR A 129 25.95 13.21 -0.97
C THR A 129 25.14 13.70 0.24
N TYR A 130 23.82 13.46 0.30
CA TYR A 130 22.98 13.96 1.40
C TYR A 130 23.08 13.16 2.69
N ALA A 131 23.49 11.90 2.64
CA ALA A 131 23.70 11.05 3.80
C ALA A 131 25.19 10.88 4.17
N ALA A 132 26.09 11.52 3.44
CA ALA A 132 27.48 11.57 3.82
C ALA A 132 27.61 12.40 5.10
N TRP A 133 27.88 11.76 6.22
CA TRP A 133 28.44 12.44 7.37
C TRP A 133 29.62 13.25 6.87
N LYS A 134 29.61 14.56 7.13
CA LYS A 134 30.79 15.41 6.91
C LYS A 134 31.90 14.86 7.77
N ALA A 135 32.69 13.97 7.21
CA ALA A 135 33.96 13.59 7.79
C ALA A 135 34.81 14.87 7.83
N THR A 136 35.08 15.37 9.01
CA THR A 136 36.01 16.46 9.24
C THR A 136 37.32 16.07 8.56
N LYS A 137 37.70 16.82 7.52
CA LYS A 137 38.86 16.60 6.68
C LYS A 137 40.10 16.39 7.54
N THR A 138 40.58 15.19 7.63
CA THR A 138 42.01 14.92 7.82
C THR A 138 42.60 14.72 6.44
N THR A 139 43.54 15.53 6.10
CA THR A 139 44.26 15.61 4.82
C THR A 139 44.63 14.21 4.29
N GLY A 140 44.08 13.81 3.15
CA GLY A 140 44.53 12.66 2.38
C GLY A 140 43.63 11.43 2.30
N GLN A 141 42.42 11.44 2.87
CA GLN A 141 41.47 10.34 2.71
C GLN A 141 40.33 10.76 1.77
N PHE A 142 39.99 9.88 0.79
CA PHE A 142 38.82 10.04 -0.05
C PHE A 142 37.55 9.96 0.82
N ASP A 143 36.56 10.80 0.53
CA ASP A 143 35.23 10.70 1.13
C ASP A 143 34.61 9.38 0.69
N LEU A 144 34.62 8.38 1.57
CA LEU A 144 33.98 7.08 1.33
C LEU A 144 32.46 7.25 1.34
N LYS A 145 31.82 6.82 0.28
CA LYS A 145 30.37 6.84 0.16
C LYS A 145 29.72 5.82 1.08
N THR A 146 28.50 6.11 1.48
CA THR A 146 27.67 5.21 2.28
C THR A 146 26.55 4.63 1.39
N PHE A 147 26.31 3.36 1.53
CA PHE A 147 25.30 2.61 0.79
C PHE A 147 24.23 2.09 1.74
N GLU A 148 22.99 2.19 1.32
CA GLU A 148 21.86 1.54 1.97
C GLU A 148 21.75 0.11 1.46
N VAL A 149 21.90 -0.85 2.36
CA VAL A 149 21.74 -2.27 2.08
C VAL A 149 20.54 -2.79 2.83
N LYS A 150 19.55 -3.37 2.11
CA LYS A 150 18.44 -4.05 2.76
C LYS A 150 18.59 -5.56 2.58
N ALA A 151 18.39 -6.26 3.69
CA ALA A 151 18.44 -7.70 3.73
C ALA A 151 17.22 -8.25 4.45
N SER A 152 16.67 -9.35 3.94
CA SER A 152 15.56 -10.06 4.55
C SER A 152 16.06 -11.30 5.29
N PRO A 153 15.43 -11.68 6.42
CA PRO A 153 15.70 -12.95 7.08
C PRO A 153 15.33 -14.11 6.15
N MET A 154 16.21 -15.11 6.08
CA MET A 154 15.94 -16.32 5.29
C MET A 154 14.96 -17.28 5.99
N GLU A 155 14.85 -17.15 7.29
CA GLU A 155 13.96 -17.94 8.13
C GLU A 155 13.11 -17.04 9.00
N LYS A 156 11.91 -17.48 9.37
CA LYS A 156 11.05 -16.73 10.28
C LYS A 156 11.72 -16.65 11.65
N VAL A 157 11.98 -15.43 12.10
CA VAL A 157 12.56 -15.16 13.41
C VAL A 157 11.43 -14.80 14.37
N GLU A 158 11.17 -15.67 15.34
CA GLU A 158 10.16 -15.42 16.36
C GLU A 158 10.57 -14.22 17.23
N ASN A 159 9.59 -13.41 17.59
CA ASN A 159 9.74 -12.20 18.43
C ASN A 159 10.62 -11.09 17.83
N LEU A 160 10.98 -11.16 16.56
CA LEU A 160 11.61 -10.04 15.87
C LEU A 160 10.57 -8.93 15.68
N ARG A 161 10.93 -7.70 16.04
CA ARG A 161 10.02 -6.54 15.93
C ARG A 161 10.68 -5.38 15.20
N PRO A 162 9.88 -4.54 14.54
CA PRO A 162 10.38 -3.30 13.97
C PRO A 162 11.08 -2.44 15.04
N GLY A 163 12.19 -1.81 14.66
CA GLY A 163 12.98 -0.97 15.57
C GLY A 163 14.05 -1.71 16.37
N MET A 164 14.14 -3.05 16.28
CA MET A 164 15.25 -3.78 16.88
C MET A 164 16.55 -3.55 16.10
N SER A 165 17.66 -3.43 16.82
CA SER A 165 18.98 -3.33 16.23
C SER A 165 19.50 -4.68 15.80
N VAL A 166 20.17 -4.71 14.64
CA VAL A 166 20.83 -5.90 14.11
C VAL A 166 22.29 -5.56 13.80
N ILE A 167 23.19 -6.38 14.26
CA ILE A 167 24.64 -6.14 14.19
C ILE A 167 25.28 -7.21 13.29
N ILE A 168 26.05 -6.76 12.30
CA ILE A 168 26.84 -7.67 11.46
C ILE A 168 28.11 -8.01 12.23
N ASN A 169 28.36 -9.29 12.49
CA ASN A 169 29.64 -9.74 13.02
C ASN A 169 30.71 -9.63 11.92
N LYS A 170 31.82 -9.02 12.26
CA LYS A 170 33.00 -8.94 11.37
C LYS A 170 33.68 -10.28 11.26
#